data_e0ed2929590305ba5a3d6156c4b0f83a
#
_entry.id   e0ed2929590305ba5a3d6156c4b0f83a
#
_cell.length_a   1.000
_cell.length_b   1.000
_cell.length_c   1.000
_cell.angle_alpha   90.00
_cell.angle_beta   90.00
_cell.angle_gamma   90.00
#
_symmetry.space_group_name_H-M   'P 1'
#
loop_
_entity.id
_entity.type
_entity.pdbx_description
1 polymer ?
#
loop_
_entity_poly.entity_id
_entity_poly.type
_entity_poly.pdbx_seq_one_letter_code
_entity_poly.pdbx_strand_id
1 'polypeptide(L)'
;ISGNTGSSAGPHLHFEVRNTEKEEAMDPQDYYRIEDTVRPKFERVGVRPIANEGTVAGQCVFQSYKTWQETAGNYIAKPIEAWGKIGLEVMAFDYMNGQSNFYGLKRLVVLVDNELQFSYVINKFSFEYDRAINAFIDYEQWVKTRDVYMCAYMPQYQPLALFSTKYDAYLNIDQERDYQVEMKAYDYAGNESVLRFVIKGKSASLPLMCNP
;
A
#
# COMPACT_ATOMS: atom_id res chain seq x y z
N ILE A 1 -16.67 11.29 30.22
CA ILE A 1 -17.04 9.85 30.16
C ILE A 1 -17.35 9.57 28.70
N SER A 2 -16.57 8.69 28.07
CA SER A 2 -16.84 8.23 26.70
C SER A 2 -17.87 7.09 26.73
N GLY A 3 -18.76 7.08 25.74
CA GLY A 3 -19.80 6.06 25.59
C GLY A 3 -19.35 4.90 24.69
N ASN A 4 -20.15 3.84 24.68
CA ASN A 4 -19.96 2.67 23.80
C ASN A 4 -21.30 2.31 23.13
N THR A 5 -22.01 3.29 22.59
CA THR A 5 -23.28 3.10 21.87
C THR A 5 -23.02 2.88 20.38
N GLY A 6 -23.85 2.09 19.74
CA GLY A 6 -23.66 1.73 18.33
C GLY A 6 -22.74 0.54 18.12
N SER A 7 -22.23 0.38 16.90
CA SER A 7 -21.29 -0.69 16.53
C SER A 7 -19.87 -0.30 16.91
N SER A 8 -19.42 -0.67 18.11
CA SER A 8 -18.14 -0.27 18.67
C SER A 8 -17.52 -1.41 19.47
N ALA A 9 -16.20 -1.56 19.39
CA ALA A 9 -15.45 -2.56 20.16
C ALA A 9 -15.10 -2.08 21.58
N GLY A 10 -15.40 -0.84 21.94
CA GLY A 10 -15.13 -0.27 23.27
C GLY A 10 -15.38 1.24 23.32
N PRO A 11 -15.43 1.85 24.51
CA PRO A 11 -15.63 3.29 24.66
C PRO A 11 -14.55 4.09 23.94
N HIS A 12 -14.94 4.99 23.04
CA HIS A 12 -14.05 5.89 22.32
C HIS A 12 -14.73 7.21 21.95
N LEU A 13 -13.94 8.20 21.59
CA LEU A 13 -14.42 9.42 20.95
C LEU A 13 -14.31 9.24 19.44
N HIS A 14 -15.44 9.33 18.75
CA HIS A 14 -15.50 9.44 17.31
C HIS A 14 -15.48 10.91 16.91
N PHE A 15 -14.53 11.29 16.05
CA PHE A 15 -14.43 12.64 15.51
C PHE A 15 -14.16 12.56 14.02
N GLU A 16 -14.96 13.24 13.22
CA GLU A 16 -14.78 13.33 11.77
C GLU A 16 -15.18 14.72 11.27
N VAL A 17 -14.63 15.10 10.13
CA VAL A 17 -15.01 16.29 9.36
C VAL A 17 -15.66 15.83 8.06
N ARG A 18 -16.83 16.40 7.74
CA ARG A 18 -17.61 16.06 6.54
C ARG A 18 -17.88 17.27 5.67
N ASN A 19 -17.84 17.09 4.38
CA ASN A 19 -18.56 17.92 3.43
C ASN A 19 -20.00 17.40 3.34
N THR A 20 -20.94 18.11 3.93
CA THR A 20 -22.36 17.67 4.02
C THR A 20 -23.11 17.79 2.71
N GLU A 21 -22.66 18.62 1.77
CA GLU A 21 -23.28 18.75 0.44
C GLU A 21 -22.93 17.56 -0.47
N LYS A 22 -21.71 17.00 -0.29
CA LYS A 22 -21.18 15.93 -1.14
C LYS A 22 -21.12 14.58 -0.47
N GLU A 23 -21.51 14.51 0.81
CA GLU A 23 -21.41 13.30 1.63
C GLU A 23 -19.98 12.68 1.59
N GLU A 24 -18.98 13.56 1.72
CA GLU A 24 -17.56 13.18 1.71
C GLU A 24 -16.95 13.29 3.12
N ALA A 25 -16.26 12.24 3.58
CA ALA A 25 -15.35 12.32 4.71
C ALA A 25 -14.08 13.05 4.27
N MET A 26 -13.65 14.02 5.08
CA MET A 26 -12.47 14.84 4.86
C MET A 26 -11.42 14.55 5.94
N ASP A 27 -10.16 14.75 5.61
CA ASP A 27 -9.08 14.57 6.59
C ASP A 27 -9.20 15.62 7.73
N PRO A 28 -9.41 15.22 8.99
CA PRO A 28 -9.52 16.16 10.09
C PRO A 28 -8.24 16.99 10.31
N GLN A 29 -7.08 16.48 9.90
CA GLN A 29 -5.80 17.18 10.06
C GLN A 29 -5.67 18.40 9.14
N ASP A 30 -6.50 18.53 8.09
CA ASP A 30 -6.60 19.77 7.29
C ASP A 30 -7.18 20.94 8.11
N TYR A 31 -7.87 20.64 9.23
CA TYR A 31 -8.54 21.62 10.07
C TYR A 31 -7.88 21.80 11.44
N TYR A 32 -7.14 20.79 11.89
CA TYR A 32 -6.49 20.77 13.19
C TYR A 32 -5.02 20.40 13.05
N ARG A 33 -4.15 21.36 13.33
CA ARG A 33 -2.73 21.13 13.29
C ARG A 33 -2.30 20.23 14.45
N ILE A 34 -1.87 19.02 14.12
CA ILE A 34 -1.23 18.09 15.05
C ILE A 34 0.25 18.04 14.67
N GLU A 35 1.13 18.30 15.66
CA GLU A 35 2.57 18.22 15.43
C GLU A 35 3.00 16.76 15.41
N ASP A 36 3.65 16.36 14.33
CA ASP A 36 4.21 15.03 14.17
C ASP A 36 5.57 15.06 13.47
N THR A 37 6.50 14.29 14.03
CA THR A 37 7.87 14.14 13.52
C THR A 37 8.25 12.68 13.33
N VAL A 38 7.32 11.77 13.58
CA VAL A 38 7.53 10.33 13.39
C VAL A 38 7.32 10.00 11.93
N ARG A 39 8.31 9.39 11.32
CA ARG A 39 8.23 8.97 9.92
C ARG A 39 7.45 7.67 9.77
N PRO A 40 6.71 7.48 8.67
CA PRO A 40 6.11 6.20 8.34
C PRO A 40 7.14 5.05 8.36
N LYS A 41 6.68 3.85 8.69
CA LYS A 41 7.52 2.65 8.73
C LYS A 41 7.08 1.67 7.66
N PHE A 42 8.04 1.17 6.89
CA PHE A 42 7.85 0.02 6.03
C PHE A 42 8.13 -1.26 6.83
N GLU A 43 7.16 -2.15 6.87
CA GLU A 43 7.28 -3.45 7.54
C GLU A 43 7.62 -4.57 6.54
N ARG A 44 6.89 -4.60 5.42
CA ARG A 44 7.05 -5.64 4.41
C ARG A 44 6.70 -5.11 3.02
N VAL A 45 7.29 -5.72 2.01
CA VAL A 45 6.85 -5.60 0.61
C VAL A 45 6.22 -6.92 0.19
N GLY A 46 5.04 -6.84 -0.41
CA GLY A 46 4.36 -7.95 -1.07
C GLY A 46 4.56 -7.91 -2.56
N VAL A 47 4.65 -9.06 -3.18
CA VAL A 47 4.65 -9.21 -4.64
C VAL A 47 3.67 -10.30 -5.02
N ARG A 48 2.68 -9.92 -5.82
CA ARG A 48 1.61 -10.81 -6.29
C ARG A 48 1.81 -11.14 -7.77
N PRO A 49 2.10 -12.39 -8.11
CA PRO A 49 2.04 -12.82 -9.50
C PRO A 49 0.58 -12.81 -9.97
N ILE A 50 0.35 -12.31 -11.18
CA ILE A 50 -0.98 -12.36 -11.80
C ILE A 50 -1.18 -13.76 -12.39
N ALA A 51 -2.34 -14.33 -12.15
CA ALA A 51 -2.65 -15.72 -12.50
C ALA A 51 -2.35 -16.01 -13.99
N ASN A 52 -1.58 -17.06 -14.25
CA ASN A 52 -1.13 -17.53 -15.56
C ASN A 52 -0.26 -16.53 -16.37
N GLU A 53 0.08 -15.34 -15.80
CA GLU A 53 0.85 -14.32 -16.50
C GLU A 53 2.18 -14.00 -15.80
N GLY A 54 2.34 -14.38 -14.52
CA GLY A 54 3.53 -14.04 -13.76
C GLY A 54 3.94 -15.08 -12.72
N THR A 55 5.21 -14.98 -12.29
CA THR A 55 5.79 -15.77 -11.19
C THR A 55 6.65 -14.89 -10.29
N VAL A 56 6.74 -15.24 -9.01
CA VAL A 56 7.64 -14.63 -8.03
C VAL A 56 8.40 -15.75 -7.33
N ALA A 57 9.74 -15.70 -7.37
CA ALA A 57 10.61 -16.78 -6.92
C ALA A 57 10.22 -18.15 -7.52
N GLY A 58 9.80 -18.17 -8.80
CA GLY A 58 9.33 -19.36 -9.51
C GLY A 58 7.97 -19.90 -9.05
N GLN A 59 7.22 -19.17 -8.22
CA GLN A 59 5.91 -19.55 -7.70
C GLN A 59 4.81 -18.62 -8.23
N CYS A 60 3.57 -19.14 -8.29
CA CYS A 60 2.38 -18.39 -8.73
C CYS A 60 1.50 -17.91 -7.57
N VAL A 61 2.07 -17.74 -6.39
CA VAL A 61 1.37 -17.30 -5.18
C VAL A 61 2.04 -16.05 -4.62
N PHE A 62 1.24 -15.24 -3.93
CA PHE A 62 1.72 -14.07 -3.22
C PHE A 62 2.96 -14.38 -2.38
N GLN A 63 3.97 -13.53 -2.46
CA GLN A 63 5.20 -13.60 -1.70
C GLN A 63 5.39 -12.33 -0.89
N SER A 64 5.82 -12.47 0.35
CA SER A 64 6.07 -11.36 1.26
C SER A 64 7.51 -11.32 1.73
N TYR A 65 8.13 -10.16 1.65
CA TYR A 65 9.52 -9.93 1.99
C TYR A 65 9.63 -8.88 3.11
N LYS A 66 10.40 -9.20 4.14
CA LYS A 66 10.67 -8.26 5.23
C LYS A 66 11.54 -7.10 4.73
N THR A 67 11.30 -5.92 5.29
CA THR A 67 12.15 -4.73 5.08
C THR A 67 13.07 -4.50 6.28
N TRP A 68 14.12 -3.73 6.09
CA TRP A 68 15.04 -3.32 7.15
C TRP A 68 15.32 -1.84 7.03
N GLN A 69 15.32 -1.17 8.15
CA GLN A 69 15.71 0.22 8.24
C GLN A 69 17.25 0.31 8.28
N GLU A 70 17.85 1.00 7.30
CA GLU A 70 19.30 1.29 7.28
C GLU A 70 19.61 2.56 8.04
N THR A 71 18.85 3.61 7.80
CA THR A 71 18.93 4.90 8.50
C THR A 71 17.52 5.43 8.72
N ALA A 72 17.38 6.50 9.50
CA ALA A 72 16.08 7.10 9.76
C ALA A 72 15.32 7.42 8.46
N GLY A 73 14.19 6.78 8.24
CA GLY A 73 13.35 6.93 7.06
C GLY A 73 13.85 6.22 5.79
N ASN A 74 14.97 5.51 5.83
CA ASN A 74 15.46 4.73 4.68
C ASN A 74 15.40 3.24 4.97
N TYR A 75 14.75 2.52 4.09
CA TYR A 75 14.50 1.09 4.19
C TYR A 75 14.99 0.37 2.94
N ILE A 76 15.38 -0.89 3.10
CA ILE A 76 15.73 -1.81 2.01
C ILE A 76 14.98 -3.13 2.17
N ALA A 77 14.91 -3.88 1.08
CA ALA A 77 14.52 -5.29 1.09
C ALA A 77 15.50 -6.10 0.24
N LYS A 78 15.50 -7.42 0.43
CA LYS A 78 16.31 -8.32 -0.40
C LYS A 78 15.84 -8.26 -1.86
N PRO A 79 16.76 -8.48 -2.83
CA PRO A 79 16.36 -8.65 -4.23
C PRO A 79 15.31 -9.75 -4.39
N ILE A 80 14.33 -9.49 -5.25
CA ILE A 80 13.17 -10.34 -5.49
C ILE A 80 13.24 -10.86 -6.92
N GLU A 81 13.28 -12.16 -7.12
CA GLU A 81 13.20 -12.76 -8.45
C GLU A 81 11.75 -12.77 -8.92
N ALA A 82 11.49 -12.29 -10.15
CA ALA A 82 10.15 -12.31 -10.73
C ALA A 82 10.21 -12.43 -12.26
N TRP A 83 9.12 -12.89 -12.86
CA TRP A 83 8.92 -12.96 -14.30
C TRP A 83 7.46 -12.76 -14.67
N GLY A 84 7.20 -12.11 -15.81
CA GLY A 84 5.84 -11.83 -16.30
C GLY A 84 5.12 -10.74 -15.53
N LYS A 85 3.80 -10.79 -15.49
CA LYS A 85 2.95 -9.77 -14.91
C LYS A 85 2.83 -9.92 -13.39
N ILE A 86 3.21 -8.89 -12.65
CA ILE A 86 3.15 -8.87 -11.18
C ILE A 86 2.53 -7.57 -10.67
N GLY A 87 1.91 -7.64 -9.49
CA GLY A 87 1.48 -6.48 -8.70
C GLY A 87 2.40 -6.27 -7.51
N LEU A 88 2.71 -5.02 -7.19
CA LEU A 88 3.43 -4.66 -5.96
C LEU A 88 2.44 -4.31 -4.86
N GLU A 89 2.76 -4.73 -3.64
CA GLU A 89 1.98 -4.44 -2.45
C GLU A 89 2.90 -4.00 -1.32
N VAL A 90 2.38 -3.22 -0.36
CA VAL A 90 3.18 -2.73 0.74
C VAL A 90 2.42 -2.79 2.05
N MET A 91 3.08 -3.30 3.07
CA MET A 91 2.65 -3.20 4.46
C MET A 91 3.49 -2.11 5.12
N ALA A 92 2.87 -0.95 5.30
CA ALA A 92 3.50 0.22 5.88
C ALA A 92 2.47 1.01 6.71
N PHE A 93 2.92 1.59 7.80
CA PHE A 93 2.08 2.31 8.74
C PHE A 93 2.74 3.60 9.18
N ASP A 94 1.90 4.56 9.51
CA ASP A 94 2.31 5.78 10.17
C ASP A 94 2.11 5.69 11.69
N TYR A 95 2.86 6.47 12.45
CA TYR A 95 2.79 6.59 13.90
C TYR A 95 2.93 8.06 14.28
N MET A 96 2.20 8.50 15.30
CA MET A 96 2.27 9.87 15.78
C MET A 96 3.08 9.99 17.07
N ASN A 97 3.60 11.21 17.32
CA ASN A 97 4.36 11.52 18.52
C ASN A 97 3.61 11.11 19.80
N GLY A 98 4.26 10.32 20.64
CA GLY A 98 3.74 9.90 21.95
C GLY A 98 2.55 8.95 21.90
N GLN A 99 2.23 8.36 20.72
CA GLN A 99 1.14 7.40 20.56
C GLN A 99 1.68 6.03 20.16
N SER A 100 0.99 4.97 20.62
CA SER A 100 1.28 3.58 20.23
C SER A 100 0.41 3.07 19.07
N ASN A 101 -0.66 3.80 18.75
CA ASN A 101 -1.54 3.48 17.64
C ASN A 101 -0.82 3.70 16.30
N PHE A 102 -1.15 2.87 15.33
CA PHE A 102 -0.69 3.03 13.94
C PHE A 102 -1.84 3.52 13.06
N TYR A 103 -1.47 4.23 12.01
CA TYR A 103 -2.38 4.86 11.06
C TYR A 103 -2.01 4.43 9.64
N GLY A 104 -2.93 4.65 8.70
CA GLY A 104 -2.65 4.52 7.27
C GLY A 104 -1.74 5.64 6.77
N LEU A 105 -1.09 5.39 5.63
CA LEU A 105 -0.29 6.41 4.97
C LEU A 105 -1.19 7.47 4.33
N LYS A 106 -0.79 8.73 4.43
CA LYS A 106 -1.43 9.83 3.68
C LYS A 106 -1.22 9.70 2.19
N ARG A 107 0.00 9.32 1.79
CA ARG A 107 0.40 9.20 0.39
C ARG A 107 1.42 8.08 0.21
N LEU A 108 1.29 7.37 -0.90
CA LEU A 108 2.30 6.42 -1.39
C LEU A 108 2.67 6.79 -2.83
N VAL A 109 3.95 6.70 -3.15
CA VAL A 109 4.47 6.84 -4.52
C VAL A 109 5.36 5.64 -4.82
N VAL A 110 5.17 5.00 -5.95
CA VAL A 110 6.00 3.89 -6.43
C VAL A 110 6.64 4.27 -7.75
N LEU A 111 7.95 4.20 -7.79
CA LEU A 111 8.76 4.40 -8.98
C LEU A 111 9.46 3.08 -9.35
N VAL A 112 9.55 2.82 -10.64
CA VAL A 112 10.34 1.73 -11.20
C VAL A 112 11.28 2.32 -12.25
N ASP A 113 12.57 2.10 -12.10
CA ASP A 113 13.62 2.70 -12.93
C ASP A 113 13.48 4.25 -13.04
N ASN A 114 13.13 4.89 -11.91
CA ASN A 114 12.84 6.33 -11.77
C ASN A 114 11.57 6.82 -12.51
N GLU A 115 10.77 5.96 -13.14
CA GLU A 115 9.49 6.31 -13.73
C GLU A 115 8.35 6.09 -12.75
N LEU A 116 7.40 7.04 -12.69
CA LEU A 116 6.21 6.91 -11.85
C LEU A 116 5.33 5.75 -12.37
N GLN A 117 5.15 4.75 -11.52
CA GLN A 117 4.30 3.59 -11.80
C GLN A 117 2.93 3.73 -11.15
N PHE A 118 2.91 4.16 -9.88
CA PHE A 118 1.70 4.25 -9.08
C PHE A 118 1.83 5.35 -8.03
N SER A 119 0.73 6.06 -7.75
CA SER A 119 0.62 6.84 -6.53
C SER A 119 -0.83 6.97 -6.08
N TYR A 120 -1.02 7.19 -4.78
CA TYR A 120 -2.28 7.64 -4.23
C TYR A 120 -2.06 8.77 -3.20
N VAL A 121 -3.12 9.55 -2.99
CA VAL A 121 -3.22 10.53 -1.90
C VAL A 121 -4.61 10.44 -1.28
N ILE A 122 -4.69 10.24 0.04
CA ILE A 122 -5.95 10.18 0.77
C ILE A 122 -6.22 11.57 1.37
N ASN A 123 -7.08 12.35 0.72
CA ASN A 123 -7.53 13.66 1.22
C ASN A 123 -8.99 13.60 1.66
N LYS A 124 -9.80 12.89 0.90
CA LYS A 124 -11.23 12.72 1.14
C LYS A 124 -11.74 11.50 0.38
N PHE A 125 -12.87 10.98 0.80
CA PHE A 125 -13.59 9.94 0.06
C PHE A 125 -15.09 10.04 0.31
N SER A 126 -15.91 9.59 -0.67
CA SER A 126 -17.36 9.52 -0.54
C SER A 126 -17.77 8.30 0.26
N PHE A 127 -18.76 8.44 1.13
CA PHE A 127 -19.37 7.32 1.86
C PHE A 127 -20.04 6.30 0.93
N GLU A 128 -20.42 6.70 -0.27
CA GLU A 128 -20.96 5.80 -1.30
C GLU A 128 -19.98 4.68 -1.65
N TYR A 129 -18.67 4.98 -1.55
CA TYR A 129 -17.58 4.08 -1.93
C TYR A 129 -16.74 3.58 -0.76
N ASP A 130 -17.26 3.64 0.47
CA ASP A 130 -16.51 3.22 1.67
C ASP A 130 -16.02 1.77 1.58
N ARG A 131 -16.83 0.88 0.99
CA ARG A 131 -16.47 -0.53 0.77
C ARG A 131 -15.38 -0.75 -0.28
N ALA A 132 -15.09 0.23 -1.11
CA ALA A 132 -14.03 0.12 -2.11
C ALA A 132 -12.63 0.03 -1.49
N ILE A 133 -12.49 0.31 -0.20
CA ILE A 133 -11.27 0.02 0.58
C ILE A 133 -10.86 -1.46 0.48
N ASN A 134 -11.82 -2.38 0.34
CA ASN A 134 -11.55 -3.79 0.17
C ASN A 134 -10.82 -4.11 -1.15
N ALA A 135 -10.90 -3.22 -2.14
CA ALA A 135 -10.15 -3.33 -3.38
C ALA A 135 -8.83 -2.54 -3.32
N PHE A 136 -8.64 -1.70 -2.30
CA PHE A 136 -7.40 -0.97 -2.06
C PHE A 136 -6.37 -1.78 -1.28
N ILE A 137 -6.83 -2.73 -0.48
CA ILE A 137 -5.97 -3.65 0.27
C ILE A 137 -6.04 -5.07 -0.34
N ASP A 138 -5.01 -5.85 -0.10
CA ASP A 138 -5.06 -7.30 -0.38
C ASP A 138 -6.01 -7.98 0.61
N TYR A 139 -7.27 -8.07 0.22
CA TYR A 139 -8.32 -8.64 1.05
C TYR A 139 -8.08 -10.12 1.37
N GLU A 140 -7.45 -10.86 0.46
CA GLU A 140 -7.09 -12.27 0.66
C GLU A 140 -6.09 -12.44 1.81
N GLN A 141 -5.02 -11.63 1.82
CA GLN A 141 -4.04 -11.65 2.92
C GLN A 141 -4.67 -11.17 4.23
N TRP A 142 -5.49 -10.13 4.20
CA TRP A 142 -6.19 -9.67 5.39
C TRP A 142 -7.11 -10.75 5.99
N VAL A 143 -7.80 -11.52 5.19
CA VAL A 143 -8.64 -12.63 5.68
C VAL A 143 -7.79 -13.76 6.27
N LYS A 144 -6.67 -14.11 5.61
CA LYS A 144 -5.80 -15.23 6.01
C LYS A 144 -4.95 -14.93 7.24
N THR A 145 -4.33 -13.75 7.30
CA THR A 145 -3.28 -13.43 8.29
C THR A 145 -3.57 -12.21 9.14
N ARG A 146 -4.58 -11.40 8.77
CA ARG A 146 -4.86 -10.06 9.32
C ARG A 146 -3.79 -9.01 8.99
N ASP A 147 -2.85 -9.34 8.13
CA ASP A 147 -1.89 -8.38 7.62
C ASP A 147 -2.55 -7.46 6.59
N VAL A 148 -2.29 -6.16 6.70
CA VAL A 148 -2.85 -5.16 5.78
C VAL A 148 -1.78 -4.79 4.76
N TYR A 149 -1.88 -5.33 3.56
CA TYR A 149 -1.09 -4.92 2.40
C TYR A 149 -1.91 -3.96 1.54
N MET A 150 -1.37 -2.79 1.27
CA MET A 150 -1.95 -1.83 0.31
C MET A 150 -1.48 -2.21 -1.08
N CYS A 151 -2.42 -2.36 -2.01
CA CYS A 151 -2.12 -2.65 -3.41
C CYS A 151 -1.53 -1.39 -4.06
N ALA A 152 -0.37 -1.53 -4.70
CA ALA A 152 0.25 -0.49 -5.52
C ALA A 152 0.00 -0.73 -7.02
N TYR A 153 -1.20 -1.21 -7.34
CA TYR A 153 -1.75 -1.40 -8.68
C TYR A 153 -3.26 -1.19 -8.63
N MET A 154 -3.88 -0.98 -9.79
CA MET A 154 -5.32 -0.76 -9.89
C MET A 154 -6.03 -2.08 -10.15
N PRO A 155 -6.86 -2.57 -9.23
CA PRO A 155 -7.76 -3.67 -9.52
C PRO A 155 -8.77 -3.27 -10.59
N GLN A 156 -9.40 -4.26 -11.20
CA GLN A 156 -10.27 -4.11 -12.37
C GLN A 156 -11.43 -3.12 -12.16
N TYR A 157 -11.86 -2.93 -10.90
CA TYR A 157 -12.87 -1.95 -10.50
C TYR A 157 -12.41 -1.20 -9.26
N GLN A 158 -12.09 0.09 -9.43
CA GLN A 158 -11.70 0.97 -8.32
C GLN A 158 -12.37 2.35 -8.48
N PRO A 159 -13.49 2.60 -7.77
CA PRO A 159 -14.23 3.85 -7.88
C PRO A 159 -13.62 5.01 -7.08
N LEU A 160 -12.64 4.74 -6.20
CA LEU A 160 -12.02 5.79 -5.39
C LEU A 160 -11.11 6.67 -6.26
N ALA A 161 -11.42 7.95 -6.33
CA ALA A 161 -10.63 8.95 -7.05
C ALA A 161 -9.37 9.39 -6.27
N LEU A 162 -8.63 8.43 -5.72
CA LEU A 162 -7.44 8.67 -4.89
C LEU A 162 -6.13 8.47 -5.66
N PHE A 163 -6.21 7.82 -6.81
CA PHE A 163 -5.06 7.24 -7.51
C PHE A 163 -4.59 8.07 -8.69
N SER A 164 -3.28 8.10 -8.87
CA SER A 164 -2.64 8.53 -10.10
C SER A 164 -1.71 7.40 -10.55
N THR A 165 -2.02 6.81 -11.69
CA THR A 165 -1.31 5.63 -12.17
C THR A 165 -1.06 5.72 -13.67
N LYS A 166 -0.05 4.99 -14.13
CA LYS A 166 0.14 4.69 -15.55
C LYS A 166 -0.59 3.37 -15.83
N TYR A 167 -1.75 3.44 -16.48
CA TYR A 167 -2.62 2.28 -16.74
C TYR A 167 -3.09 1.60 -15.44
N ASP A 168 -3.01 0.26 -15.41
CA ASP A 168 -3.37 -0.60 -14.26
C ASP A 168 -2.25 -0.73 -13.21
N ALA A 169 -1.07 -0.14 -13.49
CA ALA A 169 0.12 -0.14 -12.66
C ALA A 169 0.71 -1.53 -12.33
N TYR A 170 0.26 -2.60 -13.00
CA TYR A 170 0.99 -3.86 -12.96
C TYR A 170 2.36 -3.71 -13.65
N LEU A 171 3.37 -4.39 -13.11
CA LEU A 171 4.67 -4.49 -13.74
C LEU A 171 4.73 -5.68 -14.66
N ASN A 172 5.29 -5.50 -15.85
CA ASN A 172 5.62 -6.58 -16.77
C ASN A 172 7.13 -6.81 -16.76
N ILE A 173 7.56 -7.88 -16.09
CA ILE A 173 8.97 -8.27 -15.98
C ILE A 173 9.28 -9.23 -17.14
N ASP A 174 9.73 -8.69 -18.27
CA ASP A 174 9.90 -9.40 -19.55
C ASP A 174 11.36 -9.47 -20.03
N GLN A 175 12.29 -8.92 -19.25
CA GLN A 175 13.71 -8.92 -19.53
C GLN A 175 14.53 -9.45 -18.35
N GLU A 176 15.57 -10.20 -18.63
CA GLU A 176 16.54 -10.68 -17.63
C GLU A 176 17.50 -9.55 -17.23
N ARG A 177 16.98 -8.60 -16.45
CA ARG A 177 17.72 -7.46 -15.91
C ARG A 177 17.24 -7.08 -14.51
N ASP A 178 17.95 -6.21 -13.89
CA ASP A 178 17.54 -5.60 -12.63
C ASP A 178 16.59 -4.41 -12.90
N TYR A 179 15.46 -4.37 -12.19
CA TYR A 179 14.50 -3.27 -12.14
C TYR A 179 14.61 -2.61 -10.77
N GLN A 180 14.95 -1.32 -10.75
CA GLN A 180 15.11 -0.56 -9.51
C GLN A 180 13.76 -0.07 -9.02
N VAL A 181 13.34 -0.50 -7.84
CA VAL A 181 12.07 -0.09 -7.24
C VAL A 181 12.32 0.86 -6.07
N GLU A 182 11.63 2.00 -6.08
CA GLU A 182 11.60 2.94 -4.98
C GLU A 182 10.15 3.21 -4.58
N MET A 183 9.81 2.98 -3.29
CA MET A 183 8.52 3.34 -2.72
C MET A 183 8.71 4.44 -1.69
N LYS A 184 7.93 5.53 -1.81
CA LYS A 184 7.94 6.67 -0.87
C LYS A 184 6.63 6.71 -0.13
N ALA A 185 6.68 6.64 1.18
CA ALA A 185 5.54 6.74 2.08
C ALA A 185 5.57 8.09 2.79
N TYR A 186 4.41 8.75 2.84
CA TYR A 186 4.25 10.04 3.50
C TYR A 186 3.10 9.98 4.51
N ASP A 187 3.30 10.61 5.65
CA ASP A 187 2.24 10.95 6.59
C ASP A 187 1.57 12.29 6.22
N TYR A 188 0.64 12.74 7.06
CA TYR A 188 -0.01 14.04 6.91
C TYR A 188 0.96 15.21 7.16
N ALA A 189 1.87 15.10 8.13
CA ALA A 189 2.82 16.15 8.48
C ALA A 189 3.90 16.37 7.41
N GLY A 190 3.98 15.47 6.42
CA GLY A 190 4.95 15.51 5.33
C GLY A 190 6.25 14.78 5.65
N ASN A 191 6.30 14.02 6.75
CA ASN A 191 7.45 13.16 7.01
C ASN A 191 7.50 12.04 5.96
N GLU A 192 8.69 11.82 5.41
CA GLU A 192 8.91 10.85 4.33
C GLU A 192 9.72 9.66 4.82
N SER A 193 9.34 8.47 4.38
CA SER A 193 10.19 7.28 4.38
C SER A 193 10.31 6.70 3.00
N VAL A 194 11.46 6.12 2.68
CA VAL A 194 11.77 5.55 1.36
C VAL A 194 12.23 4.12 1.52
N LEU A 195 11.61 3.21 0.78
CA LEU A 195 12.01 1.82 0.64
C LEU A 195 12.60 1.59 -0.74
N ARG A 196 13.80 0.99 -0.81
CA ARG A 196 14.48 0.64 -2.06
C ARG A 196 14.77 -0.85 -2.12
N PHE A 197 14.49 -1.46 -3.26
CA PHE A 197 14.83 -2.85 -3.55
C PHE A 197 14.92 -3.08 -5.05
N VAL A 198 15.42 -4.27 -5.41
CA VAL A 198 15.59 -4.69 -6.79
C VAL A 198 14.64 -5.84 -7.10
N ILE A 199 13.93 -5.75 -8.22
CA ILE A 199 13.30 -6.91 -8.84
C ILE A 199 14.26 -7.41 -9.92
N LYS A 200 14.68 -8.67 -9.79
CA LYS A 200 15.51 -9.36 -10.77
C LYS A 200 14.62 -10.08 -11.75
N GLY A 201 14.60 -9.63 -13.00
CA GLY A 201 13.96 -10.36 -14.08
C GLY A 201 14.67 -11.69 -14.27
N LYS A 202 13.97 -12.78 -13.99
CA LYS A 202 14.49 -14.13 -14.16
C LYS A 202 13.45 -14.97 -14.85
N SER A 203 13.73 -15.29 -16.12
CA SER A 203 12.88 -16.14 -16.94
C SER A 203 12.57 -17.44 -16.21
N ALA A 204 11.30 -17.72 -16.06
CA ALA A 204 10.82 -18.99 -15.52
C ALA A 204 9.76 -19.54 -16.48
N SER A 205 9.82 -20.84 -16.77
CA SER A 205 8.68 -21.50 -17.40
C SER A 205 7.49 -21.35 -16.45
N LEU A 206 6.41 -20.72 -16.92
CA LEU A 206 5.17 -20.68 -16.16
C LEU A 206 4.78 -22.13 -15.84
N PRO A 207 4.57 -22.48 -14.57
CA PRO A 207 4.06 -23.78 -14.22
C PRO A 207 2.73 -24.00 -14.96
N LEU A 208 2.55 -25.13 -15.61
CA LEU A 208 1.36 -25.45 -16.39
C LEU A 208 0.05 -25.44 -15.61
N MET A 209 0.10 -25.27 -14.30
CA MET A 209 -1.05 -25.18 -13.40
C MET A 209 -0.76 -24.21 -12.25
N CYS A 210 -0.97 -22.92 -12.48
CA CYS A 210 -1.24 -21.97 -11.41
C CYS A 210 -2.75 -22.02 -11.12
N ASN A 211 -3.22 -23.11 -10.50
CA ASN A 211 -4.61 -23.17 -10.03
C ASN A 211 -4.77 -22.25 -8.82
N PRO A 212 -5.86 -21.45 -8.78
CA PRO A 212 -6.17 -20.56 -7.66
C PRO A 212 -6.42 -21.33 -6.36
#